data_1c3e3bd80bacd13f4e64f7e87938bcae
#
_entry.id   1c3e3bd80bacd13f4e64f7e87938bcae
#
_cell.length_a   1.000
_cell.length_b   1.000
_cell.length_c   1.000
_cell.angle_alpha   90.00
_cell.angle_beta   90.00
_cell.angle_gamma   90.00
#
_symmetry.space_group_name_H-M   'P 1'
#
loop_
_entity.id
_entity.type
_entity.pdbx_description
1 polymer ?
#
loop_
_entity_poly.entity_id
_entity_poly.type
_entity_poly.pdbx_seq_one_letter_code
_entity_poly.pdbx_strand_id
1 'polypeptide(L)'
;NSNAAGQFATATGAGSIAVGESATATGRASNAAGTYATATGADSMASGEEATATGQGSQAIGDKATATGRRANATGEKATATGWNANAIGEEATATGSNSQAEGRRATATGQFARALGGNATATGQFSTASGENATALGQQSAAYGEYATAVGQGSVATGATASAFGQNANATGVGATALGQNAQATANNATAVGAGANTAGYANATAIGAGATNTAANQMMFGGVTTTYAAPGITSAASHAAQSGPTNFVTSDGGGHLATSNYGPDNIAGLSGAVNSLGMNVASIWQSVGNLQRSVRRGYEGSAVAIANTAPTISRDARFGVSAKWGNFRGENAFGAMAQFRVNPNVVLNGSLAVGMRYGGVGGGVGGLYEW
;
A
#
# COMPACT_ATOMS: atom_id res chain seq x y z
N ASN A 1 36.22 -13.44 68.55
CA ASN A 1 36.09 -14.88 68.50
C ASN A 1 35.49 -15.26 67.15
N SER A 2 36.13 -16.20 66.40
CA SER A 2 35.59 -16.86 65.23
C SER A 2 35.04 -18.22 65.65
N ASN A 3 34.02 -18.76 64.97
CA ASN A 3 33.38 -20.04 65.20
C ASN A 3 33.36 -20.92 63.94
N ALA A 4 34.13 -21.97 63.92
CA ALA A 4 34.10 -23.01 62.84
C ALA A 4 33.52 -24.31 63.44
N ALA A 5 32.19 -24.50 63.29
CA ALA A 5 31.47 -25.64 63.91
C ALA A 5 31.23 -26.81 62.92
N GLY A 6 31.27 -26.59 61.60
CA GLY A 6 31.12 -27.64 60.60
C GLY A 6 32.37 -28.49 60.41
N GLN A 7 32.24 -29.78 59.99
CA GLN A 7 33.37 -30.62 59.60
C GLN A 7 34.14 -29.95 58.45
N PHE A 8 35.44 -29.82 58.56
CA PHE A 8 36.33 -29.12 57.64
C PHE A 8 36.02 -27.64 57.44
N ALA A 9 35.21 -26.98 58.36
CA ALA A 9 34.87 -25.61 58.25
C ALA A 9 36.04 -24.66 58.59
N THR A 10 36.13 -23.53 57.95
CA THR A 10 37.13 -22.49 58.20
C THR A 10 36.46 -21.17 58.56
N ALA A 11 36.73 -20.59 59.70
CA ALA A 11 36.25 -19.29 60.13
C ALA A 11 37.38 -18.34 60.44
N THR A 12 37.56 -17.25 59.71
CA THR A 12 38.66 -16.30 59.89
C THR A 12 38.10 -14.87 60.00
N GLY A 13 38.31 -14.22 61.13
CA GLY A 13 37.85 -12.84 61.39
C GLY A 13 37.03 -12.72 62.68
N ALA A 14 36.96 -11.52 63.21
CA ALA A 14 36.23 -11.28 64.47
C ALA A 14 34.72 -11.52 64.23
N GLY A 15 34.15 -12.45 65.01
CA GLY A 15 32.73 -12.83 64.89
C GLY A 15 32.36 -13.61 63.65
N SER A 16 33.31 -14.18 62.89
CA SER A 16 33.01 -15.03 61.74
C SER A 16 32.44 -16.36 62.19
N ILE A 17 31.50 -16.91 61.43
CA ILE A 17 30.77 -18.15 61.72
C ILE A 17 30.77 -19.05 60.48
N ALA A 18 31.30 -20.28 60.59
CA ALA A 18 31.23 -21.30 59.54
C ALA A 18 30.61 -22.58 60.14
N VAL A 19 29.36 -22.88 59.85
CA VAL A 19 28.57 -23.95 60.45
C VAL A 19 28.38 -25.13 59.47
N GLY A 20 28.28 -24.86 58.20
CA GLY A 20 28.13 -25.93 57.18
C GLY A 20 29.37 -26.81 57.07
N GLU A 21 29.21 -28.08 56.63
CA GLU A 21 30.33 -28.95 56.26
C GLU A 21 31.16 -28.29 55.17
N SER A 22 32.46 -28.27 55.32
CA SER A 22 33.39 -27.63 54.39
C SER A 22 33.11 -26.15 54.11
N ALA A 23 32.39 -25.45 55.01
CA ALA A 23 32.06 -24.04 54.86
C ALA A 23 33.26 -23.13 55.15
N THR A 24 33.38 -22.04 54.41
CA THR A 24 34.43 -21.03 54.61
C THR A 24 33.83 -19.68 54.89
N ALA A 25 34.10 -19.10 56.07
CA ALA A 25 33.69 -17.74 56.44
C ALA A 25 34.93 -16.89 56.70
N THR A 26 35.17 -15.87 55.89
CA THR A 26 36.32 -14.98 55.96
C THR A 26 35.90 -13.52 56.03
N GLY A 27 36.20 -12.88 57.11
CA GLY A 27 35.86 -11.47 57.36
C GLY A 27 35.12 -11.21 58.67
N ARG A 28 35.06 -9.99 59.13
CA ARG A 28 34.33 -9.61 60.36
C ARG A 28 32.85 -9.96 60.21
N ALA A 29 32.30 -10.69 61.14
CA ALA A 29 30.89 -11.10 61.16
C ALA A 29 30.39 -11.81 59.87
N SER A 30 31.30 -12.45 59.11
CA SER A 30 30.92 -13.27 57.95
C SER A 30 30.25 -14.58 58.42
N ASN A 31 29.24 -15.06 57.69
CA ASN A 31 28.47 -16.26 58.06
C ASN A 31 28.32 -17.19 56.84
N ALA A 32 28.90 -18.38 56.97
CA ALA A 32 28.78 -19.46 55.98
C ALA A 32 28.03 -20.64 56.65
N ALA A 33 26.72 -20.74 56.42
CA ALA A 33 25.83 -21.68 57.05
C ALA A 33 25.53 -22.91 56.23
N GLY A 34 25.55 -22.81 54.91
CA GLY A 34 25.29 -23.91 53.97
C GLY A 34 26.48 -24.85 53.85
N THR A 35 26.25 -26.15 53.50
CA THR A 35 27.26 -27.12 53.14
C THR A 35 28.02 -26.62 51.90
N TYR A 36 29.35 -26.66 51.93
CA TYR A 36 30.25 -26.09 50.90
C TYR A 36 30.08 -24.57 50.67
N ALA A 37 29.38 -23.85 51.60
CA ALA A 37 29.16 -22.42 51.43
C ALA A 37 30.44 -21.60 51.65
N THR A 38 30.60 -20.53 50.91
CA THR A 38 31.70 -19.58 51.03
C THR A 38 31.20 -18.17 51.25
N ALA A 39 31.49 -17.57 52.39
CA ALA A 39 31.19 -16.20 52.74
C ALA A 39 32.47 -15.38 52.95
N THR A 40 32.80 -14.47 52.04
CA THR A 40 34.02 -13.67 52.06
C THR A 40 33.69 -12.17 52.08
N GLY A 41 34.06 -11.50 53.12
CA GLY A 41 33.82 -10.09 53.33
C GLY A 41 33.16 -9.78 54.65
N ALA A 42 33.25 -8.53 55.12
CA ALA A 42 32.60 -8.15 56.35
C ALA A 42 31.08 -8.23 56.20
N ASP A 43 30.40 -8.82 57.20
CA ASP A 43 28.96 -9.00 57.21
C ASP A 43 28.38 -9.76 56.02
N SER A 44 29.20 -10.57 55.31
CA SER A 44 28.76 -11.45 54.21
C SER A 44 28.03 -12.71 54.74
N MET A 45 27.02 -13.18 54.00
CA MET A 45 26.20 -14.34 54.37
C MET A 45 26.04 -15.32 53.19
N ALA A 46 26.42 -16.57 53.38
CA ALA A 46 26.18 -17.66 52.44
C ALA A 46 25.41 -18.77 53.15
N SER A 47 24.09 -18.87 52.93
CA SER A 47 23.17 -19.75 53.64
C SER A 47 22.77 -20.98 52.86
N GLY A 48 22.69 -20.90 51.50
CA GLY A 48 22.36 -22.03 50.65
C GLY A 48 23.50 -23.04 50.52
N GLU A 49 23.19 -24.29 50.16
CA GLU A 49 24.15 -25.30 49.79
C GLU A 49 24.98 -24.83 48.59
N GLU A 50 26.29 -24.98 48.62
CA GLU A 50 27.23 -24.54 47.60
C GLU A 50 27.14 -23.01 47.30
N ALA A 51 26.52 -22.20 48.22
CA ALA A 51 26.36 -20.79 47.99
C ALA A 51 27.67 -20.00 48.18
N THR A 52 27.86 -18.98 47.33
CA THR A 52 29.06 -18.12 47.41
C THR A 52 28.67 -16.66 47.60
N ALA A 53 29.03 -16.05 48.69
CA ALA A 53 28.83 -14.62 48.99
C ALA A 53 30.17 -13.90 49.11
N THR A 54 30.53 -13.03 48.17
CA THR A 54 31.80 -12.33 48.12
C THR A 54 31.57 -10.79 48.12
N GLY A 55 31.97 -10.12 49.16
CA GLY A 55 31.85 -8.69 49.32
C GLY A 55 31.20 -8.28 50.61
N GLN A 56 31.39 -7.04 51.04
CA GLN A 56 30.78 -6.51 52.25
C GLN A 56 29.26 -6.56 52.20
N GLY A 57 28.63 -7.25 53.12
CA GLY A 57 27.19 -7.37 53.22
C GLY A 57 26.53 -8.13 52.06
N SER A 58 27.29 -8.88 51.31
CA SER A 58 26.76 -9.77 50.25
C SER A 58 25.93 -10.91 50.84
N GLN A 59 24.86 -11.32 50.18
CA GLN A 59 23.97 -12.38 50.65
C GLN A 59 23.71 -13.39 49.52
N ALA A 60 24.16 -14.65 49.71
CA ALA A 60 23.83 -15.77 48.85
C ALA A 60 22.97 -16.76 49.63
N ILE A 61 21.65 -16.69 49.45
CA ILE A 61 20.66 -17.37 50.27
C ILE A 61 20.16 -18.65 49.60
N GLY A 62 19.92 -18.61 48.32
CA GLY A 62 19.50 -19.79 47.54
C GLY A 62 20.61 -20.84 47.39
N ASP A 63 20.23 -22.12 47.21
CA ASP A 63 21.17 -23.15 46.91
C ASP A 63 21.89 -22.86 45.58
N LYS A 64 23.20 -23.04 45.56
CA LYS A 64 24.08 -22.74 44.42
C LYS A 64 24.04 -21.29 43.98
N ALA A 65 23.55 -20.38 44.86
CA ALA A 65 23.49 -18.96 44.59
C ALA A 65 24.87 -18.30 44.68
N THR A 66 25.14 -17.35 43.85
CA THR A 66 26.36 -16.55 43.82
C THR A 66 26.05 -15.04 43.99
N ALA A 67 26.53 -14.45 45.02
CA ALA A 67 26.41 -13.02 45.28
C ALA A 67 27.80 -12.37 45.34
N THR A 68 28.19 -11.63 44.31
CA THR A 68 29.50 -10.99 44.22
C THR A 68 29.38 -9.47 44.15
N GLY A 69 29.88 -8.81 45.15
CA GLY A 69 29.83 -7.35 45.23
C GLY A 69 29.25 -6.84 46.56
N ARG A 70 29.53 -5.61 46.89
CA ARG A 70 29.02 -5.02 48.14
C ARG A 70 27.48 -4.97 48.09
N ARG A 71 26.82 -5.59 49.09
CA ARG A 71 25.36 -5.71 49.22
C ARG A 71 24.70 -6.45 48.02
N ALA A 72 25.44 -7.24 47.24
CA ALA A 72 24.85 -8.11 46.28
C ALA A 72 23.97 -9.17 46.98
N ASN A 73 22.78 -9.43 46.42
CA ASN A 73 21.79 -10.33 47.00
C ASN A 73 21.32 -11.36 45.98
N ALA A 74 21.59 -12.63 46.19
CA ALA A 74 21.15 -13.76 45.41
C ALA A 74 20.29 -14.70 46.27
N THR A 75 18.97 -14.57 46.17
CA THR A 75 18.00 -15.30 46.99
C THR A 75 17.39 -16.51 46.28
N GLY A 76 17.31 -16.51 44.97
CA GLY A 76 16.78 -17.60 44.18
C GLY A 76 17.76 -18.79 44.15
N GLU A 77 17.25 -20.04 44.00
CA GLU A 77 18.06 -21.18 43.71
C GLU A 77 18.85 -20.96 42.39
N LYS A 78 20.14 -21.21 42.37
CA LYS A 78 21.05 -20.94 41.23
C LYS A 78 21.11 -19.52 40.76
N ALA A 79 20.65 -18.57 41.59
CA ALA A 79 20.65 -17.12 41.25
C ALA A 79 22.09 -16.58 41.27
N THR A 80 22.36 -15.63 40.35
CA THR A 80 23.65 -14.93 40.28
C THR A 80 23.43 -13.43 40.38
N ALA A 81 23.96 -12.80 41.43
CA ALA A 81 23.95 -11.37 41.61
C ALA A 81 25.37 -10.80 41.60
N THR A 82 25.73 -10.01 40.60
CA THR A 82 27.08 -9.45 40.46
C THR A 82 27.04 -7.95 40.32
N GLY A 83 27.59 -7.24 41.28
CA GLY A 83 27.66 -5.78 41.32
C GLY A 83 27.22 -5.16 42.66
N TRP A 84 27.42 -3.86 42.81
CA TRP A 84 26.96 -3.14 43.98
C TRP A 84 25.42 -3.15 44.04
N ASN A 85 24.88 -3.71 45.14
CA ASN A 85 23.42 -3.81 45.34
C ASN A 85 22.66 -4.51 44.19
N ALA A 86 23.32 -5.41 43.50
CA ALA A 86 22.67 -6.28 42.51
C ALA A 86 21.74 -7.27 43.22
N ASN A 87 20.54 -7.52 42.68
CA ASN A 87 19.50 -8.29 43.33
C ASN A 87 18.93 -9.37 42.38
N ALA A 88 19.22 -10.63 42.61
CA ALA A 88 18.74 -11.79 41.86
C ALA A 88 17.82 -12.62 42.76
N ILE A 89 16.50 -12.46 42.59
CA ILE A 89 15.47 -13.07 43.44
C ILE A 89 14.91 -14.33 42.84
N GLY A 90 14.66 -14.34 41.54
CA GLY A 90 14.06 -15.50 40.84
C GLY A 90 14.99 -16.71 40.82
N GLU A 91 14.41 -17.91 40.76
CA GLU A 91 15.12 -19.16 40.47
C GLU A 91 15.87 -19.04 39.13
N GLU A 92 17.13 -19.39 39.10
CA GLU A 92 18.03 -19.28 37.93
C GLU A 92 18.17 -17.82 37.40
N ALA A 93 17.84 -16.80 38.24
CA ALA A 93 17.90 -15.39 37.80
C ALA A 93 19.35 -14.87 37.80
N THR A 94 19.66 -14.00 36.87
CA THR A 94 20.96 -13.33 36.77
C THR A 94 20.83 -11.83 36.81
N ALA A 95 21.39 -11.18 37.80
CA ALA A 95 21.45 -9.72 37.95
C ALA A 95 22.92 -9.26 37.88
N THR A 96 23.32 -8.59 36.83
CA THR A 96 24.70 -8.11 36.63
C THR A 96 24.74 -6.60 36.43
N GLY A 97 25.35 -5.90 37.31
CA GLY A 97 25.47 -4.45 37.28
C GLY A 97 25.02 -3.78 38.60
N SER A 98 25.43 -2.54 38.79
CA SER A 98 25.03 -1.78 39.98
C SER A 98 23.51 -1.56 40.00
N ASN A 99 22.87 -1.90 41.14
CA ASN A 99 21.42 -1.82 41.34
C ASN A 99 20.57 -2.57 40.28
N SER A 100 21.14 -3.59 39.63
CA SER A 100 20.38 -4.46 38.74
C SER A 100 19.39 -5.34 39.49
N GLN A 101 18.23 -5.65 38.94
CA GLN A 101 17.17 -6.45 39.56
C GLN A 101 16.68 -7.55 38.60
N ALA A 102 16.81 -8.81 38.95
CA ALA A 102 16.26 -9.95 38.23
C ALA A 102 15.31 -10.70 39.20
N GLU A 103 14.00 -10.42 39.09
CA GLU A 103 13.00 -10.93 40.01
C GLU A 103 12.26 -12.14 39.47
N GLY A 104 12.04 -12.17 38.13
CA GLY A 104 11.37 -13.29 37.49
C GLY A 104 12.22 -14.57 37.47
N ARG A 105 11.56 -15.72 37.43
CA ARG A 105 12.23 -17.00 37.22
C ARG A 105 12.98 -16.97 35.88
N ARG A 106 14.26 -17.36 35.87
CA ARG A 106 15.17 -17.29 34.71
C ARG A 106 15.32 -15.89 34.11
N ALA A 107 15.03 -14.86 34.89
CA ALA A 107 15.17 -13.49 34.43
C ALA A 107 16.65 -13.07 34.34
N THR A 108 16.99 -12.30 33.33
CA THR A 108 18.34 -11.76 33.13
C THR A 108 18.31 -10.23 33.11
N ALA A 109 18.94 -9.59 34.07
CA ALA A 109 19.09 -8.13 34.17
C ALA A 109 20.56 -7.76 34.05
N THR A 110 21.00 -7.15 32.97
CA THR A 110 22.39 -6.77 32.73
C THR A 110 22.51 -5.27 32.45
N GLY A 111 23.17 -4.58 33.34
CA GLY A 111 23.39 -3.12 33.27
C GLY A 111 23.04 -2.41 34.55
N GLN A 112 23.50 -1.17 34.70
CA GLN A 112 23.18 -0.35 35.83
C GLN A 112 21.68 -0.04 35.84
N PHE A 113 21.00 -0.33 36.97
CA PHE A 113 19.55 -0.20 37.14
C PHE A 113 18.71 -0.98 36.10
N ALA A 114 19.27 -2.01 35.49
CA ALA A 114 18.49 -2.91 34.61
C ALA A 114 17.49 -3.71 35.46
N ARG A 115 16.27 -3.93 34.96
CA ARG A 115 15.17 -4.59 35.70
C ARG A 115 14.51 -5.66 34.80
N ALA A 116 14.65 -6.92 35.15
CA ALA A 116 13.98 -8.06 34.54
C ALA A 116 13.00 -8.67 35.56
N LEU A 117 11.72 -8.29 35.48
CA LEU A 117 10.70 -8.59 36.47
C LEU A 117 9.81 -9.79 36.06
N GLY A 118 9.56 -9.96 34.78
CA GLY A 118 8.78 -11.08 34.24
C GLY A 118 9.55 -12.40 34.24
N GLY A 119 8.84 -13.53 34.25
CA GLY A 119 9.44 -14.85 34.01
C GLY A 119 10.11 -14.91 32.64
N ASN A 120 11.31 -15.50 32.56
CA ASN A 120 12.14 -15.56 31.34
C ASN A 120 12.43 -14.17 30.71
N ALA A 121 12.25 -13.08 31.45
CA ALA A 121 12.47 -11.74 30.93
C ALA A 121 13.96 -11.42 30.79
N THR A 122 14.34 -10.68 29.78
CA THR A 122 15.70 -10.21 29.55
C THR A 122 15.72 -8.68 29.44
N ALA A 123 16.43 -8.02 30.36
CA ALA A 123 16.66 -6.59 30.35
C ALA A 123 18.17 -6.30 30.25
N THR A 124 18.64 -5.81 29.14
CA THR A 124 20.06 -5.51 28.90
C THR A 124 20.25 -4.05 28.49
N GLY A 125 20.95 -3.30 29.31
CA GLY A 125 21.23 -1.89 29.12
C GLY A 125 20.98 -1.09 30.40
N GLN A 126 21.58 0.09 30.47
CA GLN A 126 21.37 0.99 31.60
C GLN A 126 19.89 1.44 31.67
N PHE A 127 19.24 1.28 32.79
CA PHE A 127 17.82 1.57 33.01
C PHE A 127 16.85 0.80 32.10
N SER A 128 17.29 -0.32 31.51
CA SER A 128 16.38 -1.18 30.74
C SER A 128 15.37 -1.86 31.65
N THR A 129 14.13 -2.08 31.17
CA THR A 129 13.06 -2.72 31.94
C THR A 129 12.33 -3.77 31.07
N ALA A 130 12.32 -5.03 31.52
CA ALA A 130 11.53 -6.10 30.95
C ALA A 130 10.60 -6.67 32.01
N SER A 131 9.32 -6.23 32.03
CA SER A 131 8.37 -6.64 33.06
C SER A 131 7.33 -7.66 32.58
N GLY A 132 7.09 -7.76 31.30
CA GLY A 132 6.23 -8.82 30.76
C GLY A 132 6.88 -10.21 30.87
N GLU A 133 6.07 -11.26 30.95
CA GLU A 133 6.55 -12.62 30.81
C GLU A 133 7.16 -12.83 29.41
N ASN A 134 8.31 -13.49 29.33
CA ASN A 134 9.07 -13.69 28.10
C ASN A 134 9.43 -12.37 27.36
N ALA A 135 9.44 -11.23 28.06
CA ALA A 135 9.74 -9.93 27.46
C ALA A 135 11.24 -9.71 27.27
N THR A 136 11.63 -9.01 26.23
CA THR A 136 13.02 -8.65 25.93
C THR A 136 13.17 -7.14 25.77
N ALA A 137 13.97 -6.50 26.60
CA ALA A 137 14.35 -5.09 26.52
C ALA A 137 15.86 -4.96 26.32
N LEU A 138 16.30 -4.51 25.15
CA LEU A 138 17.70 -4.39 24.80
C LEU A 138 18.03 -2.97 24.34
N GLY A 139 18.78 -2.26 25.15
CA GLY A 139 19.20 -0.88 24.93
C GLY A 139 19.07 -0.02 26.18
N GLN A 140 19.74 1.11 26.20
CA GLN A 140 19.61 2.09 27.29
C GLN A 140 18.16 2.59 27.35
N GLN A 141 17.55 2.53 28.55
CA GLN A 141 16.17 2.97 28.76
C GLN A 141 15.12 2.25 27.89
N SER A 142 15.45 1.10 27.33
CA SER A 142 14.48 0.27 26.61
C SER A 142 13.44 -0.32 27.57
N ALA A 143 12.17 -0.45 27.14
CA ALA A 143 11.10 -0.93 28.00
C ALA A 143 10.18 -1.93 27.27
N ALA A 144 10.12 -3.17 27.75
CA ALA A 144 9.24 -4.23 27.27
C ALA A 144 8.26 -4.62 28.39
N TYR A 145 7.04 -4.08 28.35
CA TYR A 145 6.04 -4.28 29.38
C TYR A 145 5.05 -5.39 29.08
N GLY A 146 4.74 -5.61 27.80
CA GLY A 146 3.79 -6.64 27.40
C GLY A 146 4.36 -8.04 27.50
N GLU A 147 3.49 -9.04 27.66
CA GLU A 147 3.83 -10.46 27.53
C GLU A 147 4.36 -10.73 26.11
N TYR A 148 5.49 -11.44 26.00
CA TYR A 148 6.22 -11.65 24.72
C TYR A 148 6.66 -10.37 24.01
N ALA A 149 6.65 -9.21 24.66
CA ALA A 149 7.04 -7.97 24.04
C ALA A 149 8.54 -7.87 23.81
N THR A 150 8.94 -7.25 22.70
CA THR A 150 10.34 -7.02 22.35
C THR A 150 10.61 -5.54 22.11
N ALA A 151 11.51 -4.94 22.88
CA ALA A 151 11.96 -3.56 22.73
C ALA A 151 13.46 -3.50 22.53
N VAL A 152 13.92 -3.16 21.33
CA VAL A 152 15.33 -3.09 20.96
C VAL A 152 15.68 -1.70 20.45
N GLY A 153 16.56 -1.03 21.12
CA GLY A 153 17.02 0.31 20.84
C GLY A 153 16.95 1.23 22.04
N GLN A 154 17.73 2.32 22.01
CA GLN A 154 17.69 3.31 23.09
C GLN A 154 16.29 3.93 23.18
N GLY A 155 15.70 3.91 24.36
CA GLY A 155 14.39 4.51 24.60
C GLY A 155 13.24 3.81 23.86
N SER A 156 13.45 2.61 23.29
CA SER A 156 12.37 1.86 22.64
C SER A 156 11.35 1.35 23.66
N VAL A 157 10.06 1.35 23.30
CA VAL A 157 8.96 0.96 24.19
C VAL A 157 8.04 -0.04 23.49
N ALA A 158 7.84 -1.22 24.08
CA ALA A 158 6.88 -2.22 23.65
C ALA A 158 5.92 -2.55 24.81
N THR A 159 4.70 -1.99 24.76
CA THR A 159 3.74 -2.10 25.86
C THR A 159 2.67 -3.16 25.62
N GLY A 160 2.22 -3.31 24.39
CA GLY A 160 1.21 -4.32 24.04
C GLY A 160 1.74 -5.74 24.17
N ALA A 161 0.87 -6.69 24.49
CA ALA A 161 1.23 -8.11 24.39
C ALA A 161 1.68 -8.42 22.95
N THR A 162 2.76 -9.21 22.80
CA THR A 162 3.40 -9.53 21.52
C THR A 162 3.88 -8.35 20.69
N ALA A 163 3.92 -7.14 21.27
CA ALA A 163 4.39 -5.93 20.57
C ALA A 163 5.90 -5.96 20.30
N SER A 164 6.31 -5.40 19.20
CA SER A 164 7.72 -5.35 18.77
C SER A 164 8.13 -3.92 18.41
N ALA A 165 9.10 -3.36 19.15
CA ALA A 165 9.65 -2.02 18.93
C ALA A 165 11.15 -2.11 18.64
N PHE A 166 11.56 -1.82 17.42
CA PHE A 166 12.94 -1.84 16.96
C PHE A 166 13.39 -0.47 16.46
N GLY A 167 14.34 0.12 17.12
CA GLY A 167 14.92 1.43 16.79
C GLY A 167 14.93 2.38 17.95
N GLN A 168 15.72 3.45 17.84
CA GLN A 168 15.77 4.50 18.85
C GLN A 168 14.39 5.15 18.99
N ASN A 169 13.86 5.21 20.21
CA ASN A 169 12.53 5.77 20.51
C ASN A 169 11.38 5.13 19.69
N ALA A 170 11.56 3.91 19.18
CA ALA A 170 10.47 3.18 18.56
C ALA A 170 9.39 2.86 19.61
N ASN A 171 8.12 3.01 19.25
CA ASN A 171 7.01 2.85 20.18
C ASN A 171 5.91 1.92 19.63
N ALA A 172 5.76 0.75 20.24
CA ALA A 172 4.75 -0.25 19.91
C ALA A 172 3.84 -0.48 21.13
N THR A 173 2.72 0.25 21.23
CA THR A 173 1.84 0.19 22.39
C THR A 173 0.62 -0.68 22.21
N GLY A 174 0.17 -0.90 20.97
CA GLY A 174 -0.96 -1.80 20.69
C GLY A 174 -0.60 -3.28 20.86
N VAL A 175 -1.59 -4.11 21.14
CA VAL A 175 -1.44 -5.57 21.11
C VAL A 175 -1.07 -6.00 19.68
N GLY A 176 -0.03 -6.83 19.52
CA GLY A 176 0.46 -7.25 18.22
C GLY A 176 1.06 -6.12 17.34
N ALA A 177 1.33 -4.95 17.93
CA ALA A 177 1.86 -3.82 17.17
C ALA A 177 3.35 -4.00 16.83
N THR A 178 3.77 -3.51 15.67
CA THR A 178 5.16 -3.52 15.21
C THR A 178 5.63 -2.12 14.84
N ALA A 179 6.63 -1.60 15.51
CA ALA A 179 7.29 -0.34 15.20
C ALA A 179 8.77 -0.61 14.84
N LEU A 180 9.12 -0.40 13.58
CA LEU A 180 10.48 -0.64 13.06
C LEU A 180 11.03 0.64 12.43
N GLY A 181 11.95 1.27 13.10
CA GLY A 181 12.63 2.49 12.69
C GLY A 181 12.79 3.49 13.83
N GLN A 182 13.69 4.44 13.66
CA GLN A 182 13.87 5.55 14.61
C GLN A 182 12.54 6.34 14.72
N ASN A 183 12.05 6.56 15.94
CA ASN A 183 10.80 7.27 16.21
C ASN A 183 9.56 6.66 15.50
N ALA A 184 9.61 5.41 15.06
CA ALA A 184 8.44 4.73 14.53
C ALA A 184 7.36 4.54 15.59
N GLN A 185 6.08 4.75 15.25
CA GLN A 185 4.96 4.71 16.19
C GLN A 185 3.84 3.79 15.69
N ALA A 186 3.66 2.65 16.38
CA ALA A 186 2.57 1.70 16.16
C ALA A 186 1.74 1.63 17.43
N THR A 187 0.76 2.55 17.59
CA THR A 187 0.11 2.78 18.87
C THR A 187 -1.24 2.09 19.04
N ALA A 188 -1.79 1.49 18.01
CA ALA A 188 -3.04 0.73 18.07
C ALA A 188 -2.81 -0.77 17.85
N ASN A 189 -3.85 -1.58 18.12
CA ASN A 189 -3.78 -3.03 17.98
C ASN A 189 -3.52 -3.43 16.49
N ASN A 190 -2.64 -4.42 16.31
CA ASN A 190 -2.23 -4.94 14.99
C ASN A 190 -1.69 -3.86 14.04
N ALA A 191 -1.26 -2.71 14.56
CA ALA A 191 -0.70 -1.64 13.77
C ALA A 191 0.77 -1.92 13.42
N THR A 192 1.20 -1.57 12.23
CA THR A 192 2.57 -1.75 11.74
C THR A 192 3.14 -0.45 11.20
N ALA A 193 4.22 0.05 11.80
CA ALA A 193 4.95 1.24 11.37
C ALA A 193 6.38 0.87 10.98
N VAL A 194 6.75 0.99 9.72
CA VAL A 194 8.07 0.63 9.17
C VAL A 194 8.70 1.84 8.49
N GLY A 195 9.76 2.35 9.06
CA GLY A 195 10.48 3.52 8.58
C GLY A 195 10.73 4.56 9.67
N ALA A 196 11.73 5.40 9.49
CA ALA A 196 12.01 6.48 10.43
C ALA A 196 10.80 7.45 10.50
N GLY A 197 10.25 7.64 11.70
CA GLY A 197 9.09 8.50 11.92
C GLY A 197 7.78 7.99 11.31
N ALA A 198 7.71 6.74 10.83
CA ALA A 198 6.46 6.13 10.38
C ALA A 198 5.44 6.09 11.54
N ASN A 199 4.17 6.42 11.27
CA ASN A 199 3.16 6.59 12.31
C ASN A 199 1.80 6.04 11.86
N THR A 200 1.26 5.11 12.63
CA THR A 200 -0.09 4.58 12.39
C THR A 200 -1.20 5.48 12.94
N ALA A 201 -0.86 6.60 13.56
CA ALA A 201 -1.77 7.64 14.09
C ALA A 201 -2.90 7.10 15.01
N GLY A 202 -2.66 5.98 15.69
CA GLY A 202 -3.65 5.35 16.57
C GLY A 202 -4.72 4.53 15.87
N TYR A 203 -4.58 4.28 14.58
CA TYR A 203 -5.54 3.47 13.83
C TYR A 203 -5.23 1.98 13.91
N ALA A 204 -6.23 1.17 14.30
CA ALA A 204 -6.11 -0.28 14.37
C ALA A 204 -5.98 -0.92 12.98
N ASN A 205 -5.23 -2.02 12.89
CA ASN A 205 -4.93 -2.74 11.64
C ASN A 205 -4.32 -1.84 10.55
N ALA A 206 -3.78 -0.69 10.91
CA ALA A 206 -3.15 0.23 9.98
C ALA A 206 -1.69 -0.12 9.74
N THR A 207 -1.22 0.06 8.53
CA THR A 207 0.18 -0.17 8.15
C THR A 207 0.74 1.09 7.51
N ALA A 208 1.82 1.65 8.08
CA ALA A 208 2.56 2.78 7.53
C ALA A 208 3.96 2.30 7.10
N ILE A 209 4.29 2.36 5.84
CA ILE A 209 5.58 1.94 5.28
C ILE A 209 6.26 3.13 4.60
N GLY A 210 7.46 3.46 5.04
CA GLY A 210 8.26 4.55 4.52
C GLY A 210 8.56 5.61 5.58
N ALA A 211 9.63 6.37 5.40
CA ALA A 211 9.97 7.44 6.31
C ALA A 211 8.86 8.49 6.35
N GLY A 212 8.35 8.80 7.55
CA GLY A 212 7.29 9.77 7.76
C GLY A 212 5.90 9.36 7.22
N ALA A 213 5.73 8.12 6.75
CA ALA A 213 4.42 7.62 6.33
C ALA A 213 3.43 7.69 7.50
N THR A 214 2.24 8.26 7.29
CA THR A 214 1.25 8.44 8.34
C THR A 214 -0.13 8.03 7.87
N ASN A 215 -0.74 7.06 8.56
CA ASN A 215 -2.10 6.62 8.26
C ASN A 215 -3.15 7.68 8.62
N THR A 216 -4.25 7.68 7.91
CA THR A 216 -5.40 8.57 8.13
C THR A 216 -6.67 7.82 8.49
N ALA A 217 -6.66 6.48 8.42
CA ALA A 217 -7.81 5.64 8.76
C ALA A 217 -7.36 4.25 9.23
N ALA A 218 -8.27 3.55 9.93
CA ALA A 218 -8.10 2.14 10.28
C ALA A 218 -8.16 1.24 9.03
N ASN A 219 -7.52 0.07 9.09
CA ASN A 219 -7.43 -0.90 8.00
C ASN A 219 -6.78 -0.33 6.72
N GLN A 220 -6.05 0.76 6.82
CA GLN A 220 -5.36 1.41 5.70
C GLN A 220 -3.90 0.96 5.63
N MET A 221 -3.42 0.67 4.43
CA MET A 221 -1.99 0.54 4.17
C MET A 221 -1.50 1.79 3.43
N MET A 222 -0.61 2.55 4.07
CA MET A 222 0.01 3.75 3.52
C MET A 222 1.45 3.45 3.10
N PHE A 223 1.78 3.74 1.86
CA PHE A 223 3.15 3.67 1.34
C PHE A 223 3.72 5.07 1.16
N GLY A 224 4.69 5.46 1.98
CA GLY A 224 5.33 6.77 1.92
C GLY A 224 4.41 7.94 2.29
N GLY A 225 4.88 9.15 2.05
CA GLY A 225 4.14 10.41 2.25
C GLY A 225 3.83 11.11 0.92
N VAL A 226 3.28 12.32 0.99
CA VAL A 226 2.82 13.11 -0.17
C VAL A 226 3.91 13.47 -1.19
N THR A 227 5.19 13.36 -0.82
CA THR A 227 6.33 13.61 -1.71
C THR A 227 7.00 12.34 -2.24
N THR A 228 6.45 11.15 -1.89
CA THR A 228 7.05 9.88 -2.28
C THR A 228 6.67 9.53 -3.72
N THR A 229 7.66 9.17 -4.54
CA THR A 229 7.46 8.61 -5.87
C THR A 229 7.55 7.09 -5.80
N TYR A 230 6.71 6.40 -6.58
CA TYR A 230 6.64 4.94 -6.58
C TYR A 230 7.25 4.39 -7.87
N ALA A 231 8.20 3.47 -7.75
CA ALA A 231 8.76 2.73 -8.87
C ALA A 231 8.52 1.23 -8.64
N ALA A 232 7.82 0.62 -9.57
CA ALA A 232 7.55 -0.82 -9.56
C ALA A 232 7.94 -1.45 -10.90
N PRO A 233 9.25 -1.57 -11.21
CA PRO A 233 9.73 -2.01 -12.54
C PRO A 233 9.21 -3.39 -12.96
N GLY A 234 8.91 -4.25 -11.99
CA GLY A 234 8.34 -5.58 -12.23
C GLY A 234 6.96 -5.57 -12.88
N ILE A 235 6.16 -4.50 -12.75
CA ILE A 235 4.81 -4.40 -13.33
C ILE A 235 4.84 -4.57 -14.84
N THR A 236 5.88 -4.05 -15.52
CA THR A 236 6.02 -4.12 -16.98
C THR A 236 6.74 -5.38 -17.48
N SER A 237 7.10 -6.31 -16.59
CA SER A 237 7.82 -7.53 -16.96
C SER A 237 6.92 -8.52 -17.71
N ALA A 238 7.53 -9.33 -18.59
CA ALA A 238 6.84 -10.42 -19.25
C ALA A 238 6.21 -11.42 -18.26
N ALA A 239 6.86 -11.65 -17.11
CA ALA A 239 6.35 -12.51 -16.06
C ALA A 239 5.06 -11.93 -15.42
N SER A 240 5.01 -10.62 -15.14
CA SER A 240 3.81 -9.97 -14.63
C SER A 240 2.66 -10.03 -15.63
N HIS A 241 2.93 -9.81 -16.91
CA HIS A 241 1.92 -9.96 -17.96
C HIS A 241 1.41 -11.40 -18.07
N ALA A 242 2.31 -12.39 -18.01
CA ALA A 242 1.94 -13.81 -18.09
C ALA A 242 1.14 -14.29 -16.85
N ALA A 243 1.31 -13.67 -15.70
CA ALA A 243 0.57 -13.99 -14.47
C ALA A 243 -0.86 -13.43 -14.47
N GLN A 244 -1.17 -12.45 -15.33
CA GLN A 244 -2.52 -11.93 -15.47
C GLN A 244 -3.42 -12.92 -16.19
N SER A 245 -4.62 -13.16 -15.66
CA SER A 245 -5.62 -14.04 -16.27
C SER A 245 -7.00 -13.39 -16.18
N GLY A 246 -7.81 -13.54 -17.24
CA GLY A 246 -9.14 -12.95 -17.31
C GLY A 246 -9.15 -11.47 -17.72
N PRO A 247 -10.30 -10.79 -17.61
CA PRO A 247 -10.43 -9.37 -17.95
C PRO A 247 -9.52 -8.50 -17.08
N THR A 248 -8.79 -7.59 -17.70
CA THR A 248 -7.92 -6.64 -17.01
C THR A 248 -8.61 -5.29 -16.81
N ASN A 249 -8.35 -4.63 -15.67
CA ASN A 249 -8.91 -3.32 -15.33
C ASN A 249 -7.80 -2.27 -15.22
N PHE A 250 -8.12 -1.01 -15.47
CA PHE A 250 -7.21 0.09 -15.14
C PHE A 250 -7.21 0.33 -13.64
N VAL A 251 -6.02 0.57 -13.08
CA VAL A 251 -5.88 1.08 -11.72
C VAL A 251 -6.09 2.59 -11.75
N THR A 252 -6.96 3.07 -10.88
CA THR A 252 -7.26 4.49 -10.69
C THR A 252 -6.78 4.95 -9.33
N SER A 253 -6.49 6.24 -9.20
CA SER A 253 -6.18 6.88 -7.92
C SER A 253 -7.02 8.14 -7.78
N ASP A 254 -7.47 8.44 -6.55
CA ASP A 254 -8.11 9.70 -6.22
C ASP A 254 -7.10 10.77 -5.73
N GLY A 255 -7.58 11.94 -5.34
CA GLY A 255 -6.75 13.01 -4.80
C GLY A 255 -6.10 12.70 -3.45
N GLY A 256 -6.58 11.70 -2.74
CA GLY A 256 -6.01 11.18 -1.49
C GLY A 256 -4.97 10.07 -1.70
N GLY A 257 -4.74 9.64 -2.95
CA GLY A 257 -3.84 8.54 -3.29
C GLY A 257 -4.43 7.14 -3.07
N HIS A 258 -5.73 7.01 -2.82
CA HIS A 258 -6.37 5.71 -2.70
C HIS A 258 -6.44 5.03 -4.06
N LEU A 259 -6.04 3.76 -4.10
CA LEU A 259 -6.04 2.95 -5.30
C LEU A 259 -7.32 2.12 -5.38
N ALA A 260 -7.91 2.10 -6.58
CA ALA A 260 -9.03 1.25 -6.91
C ALA A 260 -8.91 0.74 -8.36
N THR A 261 -9.75 -0.19 -8.77
CA THR A 261 -9.86 -0.56 -10.17
C THR A 261 -11.07 0.12 -10.81
N SER A 262 -10.89 0.58 -12.06
CA SER A 262 -11.97 1.11 -12.88
C SER A 262 -12.90 -0.02 -13.35
N ASN A 263 -14.20 0.29 -13.55
CA ASN A 263 -15.13 -0.61 -14.25
C ASN A 263 -14.82 -0.69 -15.76
N TYR A 264 -13.90 0.13 -16.25
CA TYR A 264 -13.42 0.14 -17.62
C TYR A 264 -12.02 -0.45 -17.67
N GLY A 265 -11.77 -1.32 -18.61
CA GLY A 265 -10.49 -1.96 -18.88
C GLY A 265 -10.08 -1.83 -20.35
N PRO A 266 -8.94 -2.42 -20.73
CA PRO A 266 -8.48 -2.43 -22.12
C PRO A 266 -9.52 -2.96 -23.11
N ASP A 267 -10.33 -3.95 -22.74
CA ASP A 267 -11.37 -4.53 -23.58
C ASP A 267 -12.49 -3.53 -23.90
N ASN A 268 -12.84 -2.66 -22.94
CA ASN A 268 -13.82 -1.58 -23.18
C ASN A 268 -13.27 -0.55 -24.16
N ILE A 269 -11.98 -0.22 -24.12
CA ILE A 269 -11.32 0.67 -25.07
C ILE A 269 -11.30 0.04 -26.47
N ALA A 270 -11.02 -1.26 -26.56
CA ALA A 270 -11.07 -1.99 -27.84
C ALA A 270 -12.49 -1.96 -28.44
N GLY A 271 -13.52 -2.20 -27.62
CA GLY A 271 -14.92 -2.08 -28.02
C GLY A 271 -15.29 -0.68 -28.52
N LEU A 272 -14.84 0.38 -27.82
CA LEU A 272 -15.06 1.76 -28.23
C LEU A 272 -14.37 2.06 -29.58
N SER A 273 -13.14 1.58 -29.77
CA SER A 273 -12.41 1.72 -31.04
C SER A 273 -13.18 1.05 -32.20
N GLY A 274 -13.74 -0.13 -31.99
CA GLY A 274 -14.61 -0.81 -32.94
C GLY A 274 -15.86 -0.01 -33.31
N ALA A 275 -16.51 0.57 -32.29
CA ALA A 275 -17.69 1.42 -32.48
C ALA A 275 -17.37 2.70 -33.26
N VAL A 276 -16.23 3.34 -32.98
CA VAL A 276 -15.76 4.55 -33.70
C VAL A 276 -15.47 4.22 -35.17
N ASN A 277 -14.81 3.07 -35.45
CA ASN A 277 -14.56 2.64 -36.81
C ASN A 277 -15.86 2.35 -37.57
N SER A 278 -16.84 1.70 -36.93
CA SER A 278 -18.16 1.46 -37.50
C SER A 278 -18.90 2.78 -37.80
N LEU A 279 -18.84 3.75 -36.90
CA LEU A 279 -19.41 5.08 -37.10
C LEU A 279 -18.74 5.79 -38.31
N GLY A 280 -17.42 5.67 -38.44
CA GLY A 280 -16.67 6.20 -39.59
C GLY A 280 -17.15 5.62 -40.92
N MET A 281 -17.36 4.28 -40.99
CA MET A 281 -17.92 3.63 -42.19
C MET A 281 -19.35 4.09 -42.49
N ASN A 282 -20.19 4.26 -41.47
CA ASN A 282 -21.56 4.73 -41.64
C ASN A 282 -21.58 6.18 -42.15
N VAL A 283 -20.72 7.06 -41.64
CA VAL A 283 -20.57 8.42 -42.13
C VAL A 283 -20.12 8.43 -43.62
N ALA A 284 -19.15 7.60 -43.99
CA ALA A 284 -18.72 7.47 -45.39
C ALA A 284 -19.88 7.03 -46.30
N SER A 285 -20.68 6.06 -45.90
CA SER A 285 -21.87 5.58 -46.62
C SER A 285 -22.93 6.68 -46.77
N ILE A 286 -23.16 7.50 -45.73
CA ILE A 286 -24.06 8.65 -45.80
C ILE A 286 -23.56 9.67 -46.82
N TRP A 287 -22.26 10.00 -46.85
CA TRP A 287 -21.70 10.91 -47.84
C TRP A 287 -21.85 10.41 -49.25
N GLN A 288 -21.69 9.09 -49.48
CA GLN A 288 -21.93 8.47 -50.77
C GLN A 288 -23.41 8.60 -51.19
N SER A 289 -24.33 8.38 -50.24
CA SER A 289 -25.76 8.53 -50.47
C SER A 289 -26.15 9.96 -50.80
N VAL A 290 -25.58 10.95 -50.06
CA VAL A 290 -25.75 12.36 -50.36
C VAL A 290 -25.26 12.73 -51.77
N GLY A 291 -24.10 12.21 -52.15
CA GLY A 291 -23.56 12.38 -53.52
C GLY A 291 -24.48 11.82 -54.60
N ASN A 292 -25.10 10.67 -54.35
CA ASN A 292 -26.08 10.05 -55.24
C ASN A 292 -27.36 10.90 -55.35
N LEU A 293 -27.85 11.37 -54.22
CA LEU A 293 -29.03 12.22 -54.17
C LEU A 293 -28.82 13.54 -54.91
N GLN A 294 -27.64 14.18 -54.74
CA GLN A 294 -27.27 15.37 -55.49
C GLN A 294 -27.29 15.14 -56.99
N ARG A 295 -26.77 14.00 -57.44
CA ARG A 295 -26.82 13.63 -58.86
C ARG A 295 -28.25 13.42 -59.36
N SER A 296 -29.10 12.79 -58.54
CA SER A 296 -30.50 12.57 -58.88
C SER A 296 -31.27 13.89 -58.95
N VAL A 297 -31.06 14.81 -58.04
CA VAL A 297 -31.65 16.15 -58.05
C VAL A 297 -31.22 16.94 -59.27
N ARG A 298 -29.95 16.91 -59.66
CA ARG A 298 -29.44 17.56 -60.86
C ARG A 298 -30.04 16.97 -62.15
N ARG A 299 -30.22 15.65 -62.23
CA ARG A 299 -30.95 14.99 -63.35
C ARG A 299 -32.38 15.47 -63.43
N GLY A 300 -33.04 15.66 -62.25
CA GLY A 300 -34.38 16.27 -62.22
C GLY A 300 -34.41 17.70 -62.76
N TYR A 301 -33.39 18.52 -62.42
CA TYR A 301 -33.27 19.88 -62.96
C TYR A 301 -33.00 19.86 -64.44
N GLU A 302 -32.17 18.92 -64.97
CA GLU A 302 -31.97 18.77 -66.42
C GLU A 302 -33.25 18.33 -67.09
N GLY A 303 -34.02 17.41 -66.52
CA GLY A 303 -35.35 17.04 -67.00
C GLY A 303 -36.30 18.24 -67.14
N SER A 304 -36.26 19.16 -66.16
CA SER A 304 -37.02 20.41 -66.23
C SER A 304 -36.53 21.33 -67.36
N ALA A 305 -35.19 21.44 -67.51
CA ALA A 305 -34.62 22.19 -68.62
C ALA A 305 -35.01 21.59 -70.01
N VAL A 306 -35.03 20.23 -70.12
CA VAL A 306 -35.53 19.52 -71.30
C VAL A 306 -36.99 19.85 -71.56
N ALA A 307 -37.83 19.86 -70.52
CA ALA A 307 -39.25 20.24 -70.70
C ALA A 307 -39.43 21.67 -71.19
N ILE A 308 -38.61 22.62 -70.64
CA ILE A 308 -38.61 24.02 -71.10
C ILE A 308 -38.16 24.14 -72.58
N ALA A 309 -37.10 23.42 -72.97
CA ALA A 309 -36.60 23.42 -74.32
C ALA A 309 -37.61 22.80 -75.31
N ASN A 310 -38.51 21.96 -74.81
CA ASN A 310 -39.50 21.25 -75.63
C ASN A 310 -40.82 22.03 -75.81
N THR A 311 -40.93 23.27 -75.33
CA THR A 311 -42.16 24.07 -75.49
C THR A 311 -42.26 24.63 -76.92
N ALA A 312 -43.40 24.42 -77.50
CA ALA A 312 -43.69 24.83 -78.95
C ALA A 312 -43.86 26.35 -79.05
N PRO A 313 -43.18 27.04 -79.97
CA PRO A 313 -43.61 28.33 -80.44
C PRO A 313 -44.81 28.17 -81.38
N THR A 314 -45.61 29.22 -81.54
CA THR A 314 -46.72 29.25 -82.54
C THR A 314 -46.16 29.46 -83.90
N ILE A 315 -46.69 28.72 -84.87
CA ILE A 315 -46.35 28.88 -86.27
C ILE A 315 -47.29 30.01 -86.92
N SER A 316 -46.72 30.85 -87.75
CA SER A 316 -47.53 31.87 -88.51
C SER A 316 -48.64 31.20 -89.28
N ARG A 317 -49.81 31.91 -89.38
CA ARG A 317 -50.98 31.37 -90.11
C ARG A 317 -50.71 31.18 -91.58
N ASP A 318 -49.75 31.88 -92.14
CA ASP A 318 -49.42 31.79 -93.58
C ASP A 318 -48.33 30.72 -93.82
N ALA A 319 -47.73 30.18 -92.81
CA ALA A 319 -46.68 29.18 -92.94
C ALA A 319 -47.25 27.76 -92.83
N ARG A 320 -46.85 26.88 -93.82
CA ARG A 320 -47.20 25.47 -93.79
C ARG A 320 -46.28 24.62 -92.97
N PHE A 321 -45.04 25.01 -92.84
CA PHE A 321 -44.02 24.30 -92.07
C PHE A 321 -43.17 25.24 -91.26
N GLY A 322 -42.84 24.86 -90.02
CA GLY A 322 -41.99 25.63 -89.14
C GLY A 322 -41.03 24.70 -88.36
N VAL A 323 -39.78 25.08 -88.30
CA VAL A 323 -38.79 24.47 -87.43
C VAL A 323 -38.27 25.48 -86.41
N SER A 324 -38.08 25.06 -85.17
CA SER A 324 -37.52 25.92 -84.16
C SER A 324 -36.50 25.15 -83.31
N ALA A 325 -35.51 25.89 -82.82
CA ALA A 325 -34.57 25.42 -81.86
C ALA A 325 -34.72 26.26 -80.62
N LYS A 326 -34.69 25.64 -79.48
CA LYS A 326 -34.86 26.33 -78.19
C LYS A 326 -33.89 25.87 -77.17
N TRP A 327 -33.35 26.79 -76.39
CA TRP A 327 -32.52 26.50 -75.22
C TRP A 327 -33.37 26.56 -73.97
N GLY A 328 -33.29 25.49 -73.16
CA GLY A 328 -33.91 25.41 -71.85
C GLY A 328 -32.83 25.47 -70.77
N ASN A 329 -33.02 26.26 -69.73
CA ASN A 329 -32.18 26.28 -68.54
C ASN A 329 -33.06 26.20 -67.30
N PHE A 330 -32.69 25.39 -66.37
CA PHE A 330 -33.33 25.32 -65.08
C PHE A 330 -32.28 25.03 -64.00
N ARG A 331 -32.12 25.99 -63.10
CA ARG A 331 -31.18 25.90 -61.95
C ARG A 331 -29.76 25.50 -62.36
N GLY A 332 -29.27 26.06 -63.49
CA GLY A 332 -27.92 25.84 -64.00
C GLY A 332 -27.73 24.57 -64.87
N GLU A 333 -28.73 23.71 -64.99
CA GLU A 333 -28.75 22.64 -65.96
C GLU A 333 -29.36 23.09 -67.25
N ASN A 334 -28.79 22.63 -68.39
CA ASN A 334 -29.14 23.13 -69.72
C ASN A 334 -29.64 22.00 -70.60
N ALA A 335 -30.54 22.33 -71.52
CA ALA A 335 -31.03 21.44 -72.54
C ALA A 335 -31.21 22.17 -73.87
N PHE A 336 -31.05 21.48 -74.96
CA PHE A 336 -31.34 21.97 -76.29
C PHE A 336 -32.51 21.18 -76.89
N GLY A 337 -33.50 21.91 -77.40
CA GLY A 337 -34.66 21.29 -78.04
C GLY A 337 -34.81 21.74 -79.51
N ALA A 338 -35.23 20.85 -80.31
CA ALA A 338 -35.63 21.10 -81.69
C ALA A 338 -37.08 20.66 -81.91
N MET A 339 -37.80 21.39 -82.71
CA MET A 339 -39.23 21.15 -82.94
C MET A 339 -39.54 21.40 -84.39
N ALA A 340 -40.40 20.53 -84.97
CA ALA A 340 -40.98 20.70 -86.25
C ALA A 340 -42.51 20.85 -86.14
N GLN A 341 -43.10 21.75 -86.86
CA GLN A 341 -44.55 21.99 -86.93
C GLN A 341 -45.03 21.92 -88.39
N PHE A 342 -46.16 21.31 -88.58
CA PHE A 342 -46.76 21.17 -89.88
C PHE A 342 -48.24 21.56 -89.79
N ARG A 343 -48.67 22.50 -90.67
CA ARG A 343 -50.08 22.96 -90.74
C ARG A 343 -50.77 22.02 -91.77
N VAL A 344 -51.69 21.25 -91.26
CA VAL A 344 -52.50 20.30 -92.09
C VAL A 344 -53.57 21.03 -92.86
N ASN A 345 -54.27 22.00 -92.22
CA ASN A 345 -55.30 22.87 -92.77
C ASN A 345 -55.30 24.22 -92.03
N PRO A 346 -56.09 25.20 -92.44
CA PRO A 346 -56.11 26.52 -91.76
C PRO A 346 -56.29 26.49 -90.22
N ASN A 347 -56.91 25.46 -89.71
CA ASN A 347 -57.29 25.34 -88.33
C ASN A 347 -56.48 24.25 -87.56
N VAL A 348 -55.65 23.42 -88.19
CA VAL A 348 -54.96 22.31 -87.53
C VAL A 348 -53.47 22.35 -87.82
N VAL A 349 -52.67 22.40 -86.71
CA VAL A 349 -51.23 22.30 -86.76
C VAL A 349 -50.82 21.11 -85.93
N LEU A 350 -50.03 20.23 -86.54
CA LEU A 350 -49.32 19.13 -85.82
C LEU A 350 -47.91 19.58 -85.46
N ASN A 351 -47.44 19.18 -84.37
CA ASN A 351 -46.09 19.45 -83.88
C ASN A 351 -45.41 18.17 -83.36
N GLY A 352 -44.13 18.08 -83.54
CA GLY A 352 -43.25 17.06 -82.92
C GLY A 352 -42.00 17.73 -82.43
N SER A 353 -41.58 17.33 -81.27
CA SER A 353 -40.44 17.97 -80.56
C SER A 353 -39.53 16.91 -79.99
N LEU A 354 -38.23 17.21 -79.91
CA LEU A 354 -37.21 16.44 -79.26
C LEU A 354 -36.26 17.40 -78.51
N ALA A 355 -36.01 17.17 -77.26
CA ALA A 355 -35.04 17.96 -76.52
C ALA A 355 -34.08 17.04 -75.75
N VAL A 356 -32.82 17.44 -75.63
CA VAL A 356 -31.73 16.66 -74.97
C VAL A 356 -31.05 17.50 -73.91
N GLY A 357 -30.89 16.93 -72.74
CA GLY A 357 -30.11 17.51 -71.69
C GLY A 357 -28.61 17.44 -71.99
N MET A 358 -27.86 18.48 -71.65
CA MET A 358 -26.47 18.61 -72.07
C MET A 358 -25.46 17.99 -71.13
N ARG A 359 -25.88 17.60 -69.92
CA ARG A 359 -24.93 17.03 -68.94
C ARG A 359 -25.16 15.57 -68.64
N TYR A 360 -26.38 15.16 -68.43
CA TYR A 360 -26.71 13.78 -68.05
C TYR A 360 -27.41 13.02 -69.21
N GLY A 361 -27.64 13.68 -70.33
CA GLY A 361 -28.17 13.04 -71.55
C GLY A 361 -29.65 12.68 -71.46
N GLY A 362 -30.40 13.35 -70.59
CA GLY A 362 -31.85 13.20 -70.52
C GLY A 362 -32.50 13.59 -71.83
N VAL A 363 -33.35 12.73 -72.39
CA VAL A 363 -34.07 13.03 -73.63
C VAL A 363 -35.57 13.14 -73.31
N GLY A 364 -36.18 14.15 -73.87
CA GLY A 364 -37.62 14.31 -73.84
C GLY A 364 -38.15 14.69 -75.19
N GLY A 365 -39.26 14.16 -75.54
CA GLY A 365 -39.93 14.47 -76.80
C GLY A 365 -41.44 14.54 -76.59
N GLY A 366 -42.10 15.17 -77.55
CA GLY A 366 -43.55 15.31 -77.51
C GLY A 366 -44.11 15.43 -78.90
N VAL A 367 -45.30 14.94 -79.07
CA VAL A 367 -46.13 15.17 -80.28
C VAL A 367 -47.43 15.81 -79.82
N GLY A 368 -47.90 16.74 -80.56
CA GLY A 368 -49.12 17.48 -80.21
C GLY A 368 -49.84 18.02 -81.47
N GLY A 369 -51.06 18.38 -81.25
CA GLY A 369 -51.87 19.06 -82.28
C GLY A 369 -52.48 20.33 -81.68
N LEU A 370 -52.46 21.39 -82.43
CA LEU A 370 -53.15 22.64 -82.07
C LEU A 370 -54.28 22.86 -83.00
N TYR A 371 -55.48 23.12 -82.49
CA TYR A 371 -56.62 23.49 -83.26
C TYR A 371 -56.89 25.04 -83.05
N GLU A 372 -56.89 25.77 -84.14
CA GLU A 372 -57.12 27.21 -84.14
C GLU A 372 -58.50 27.48 -84.75
N TRP A 373 -59.40 28.20 -84.07
CA TRP A 373 -60.72 28.57 -84.52
C TRP A 373 -60.78 30.02 -85.06
#